data_175d56dd3030805efa105f9e5ed707e8
#
_entry.id   175d56dd3030805efa105f9e5ed707e8
#
_cell.length_a   1.000
_cell.length_b   1.000
_cell.length_c   1.000
_cell.angle_alpha   90.00
_cell.angle_beta   90.00
_cell.angle_gamma   90.00
#
_symmetry.space_group_name_H-M   'P 1'
#
loop_
_entity.id
_entity.type
_entity.pdbx_description
1 polymer ?
#
loop_
_entity_poly.entity_id
_entity_poly.type
_entity_poly.pdbx_seq_one_letter_code
_entity_poly.pdbx_strand_id
1 'polypeptide(L)'
;MTTFSSLGIAEPILTALTDYGYEIPTVIQEKAIPAGLAGRDVLGSAQTGTGKTCAFGVPILQRLAQKGAGQRIRALILTPTRELAIQIDDNLHAYGKNLPLTEAVIFGGVGQTPQVEQLKRGVDILTATPGRLLDLSGQGLLDLSGVEIFVLDEADRMLDMGFIHDVRRVIKLLPQKKQTMFFSATLPPEIMDLVDTLLHDPVRAAAAPVSTPVEVIRQEVCLVDRGNKTSLLLAILDQEQVGNALVFTRTKHGADKVARDLNRKGVAAAAIHGNKSRPPGRRVCGSSRPGRSGSWWPRTSPPGGWTLRTWPSSLTTTSPRCRRPTFTASAAPAGRGRGAPPSPSATMGRCPCSGTLRSY
;
A
#
# COMPACT_ATOMS: atom_id res chain seq x y z
N MET A 1 12.17 4.01 -25.70
CA MET A 1 11.70 3.81 -24.31
C MET A 1 11.40 5.18 -23.74
N THR A 2 10.27 5.35 -23.10
CA THR A 2 9.89 6.61 -22.44
C THR A 2 10.75 6.78 -21.17
N THR A 3 11.27 7.97 -20.94
CA THR A 3 12.04 8.33 -19.73
C THR A 3 11.29 9.38 -18.94
N PHE A 4 11.58 9.53 -17.63
CA PHE A 4 10.93 10.56 -16.81
C PHE A 4 11.19 11.98 -17.35
N SER A 5 12.37 12.25 -17.92
CA SER A 5 12.68 13.53 -18.55
C SER A 5 11.79 13.86 -19.76
N SER A 6 11.29 12.85 -20.46
CA SER A 6 10.38 13.05 -21.62
C SER A 6 8.93 13.35 -21.19
N LEU A 7 8.58 13.25 -19.90
CA LEU A 7 7.23 13.48 -19.39
C LEU A 7 6.95 14.95 -19.03
N GLY A 8 7.88 15.87 -19.25
CA GLY A 8 7.71 17.31 -18.94
C GLY A 8 7.89 17.64 -17.45
N ILE A 9 8.62 16.81 -16.72
CA ILE A 9 8.89 16.99 -15.30
C ILE A 9 10.03 17.99 -15.09
N ALA A 10 9.87 18.91 -14.14
CA ALA A 10 10.86 19.92 -13.82
C ALA A 10 12.11 19.31 -13.16
N GLU A 11 13.27 19.88 -13.42
CA GLU A 11 14.58 19.40 -12.99
C GLU A 11 14.70 19.12 -11.48
N PRO A 12 14.19 19.96 -10.56
CA PRO A 12 14.27 19.69 -9.12
C PRO A 12 13.57 18.38 -8.71
N ILE A 13 12.48 18.01 -9.41
CA ILE A 13 11.74 16.76 -9.18
C ILE A 13 12.45 15.60 -9.86
N LEU A 14 12.95 15.78 -11.08
CA LEU A 14 13.71 14.75 -11.81
C LEU A 14 14.93 14.30 -11.00
N THR A 15 15.70 15.24 -10.48
CA THR A 15 16.84 14.95 -9.60
C THR A 15 16.41 14.13 -8.39
N ALA A 16 15.32 14.53 -7.73
CA ALA A 16 14.79 13.82 -6.57
C ALA A 16 14.33 12.39 -6.90
N LEU A 17 13.69 12.19 -8.05
CA LEU A 17 13.25 10.86 -8.52
C LEU A 17 14.46 9.97 -8.84
N THR A 18 15.48 10.50 -9.50
CA THR A 18 16.72 9.78 -9.83
C THR A 18 17.45 9.33 -8.56
N ASP A 19 17.60 10.21 -7.57
CA ASP A 19 18.19 9.89 -6.28
C ASP A 19 17.39 8.83 -5.51
N TYR A 20 16.08 8.76 -5.74
CA TYR A 20 15.19 7.77 -5.16
C TYR A 20 15.22 6.41 -5.90
N GLY A 21 15.88 6.35 -7.08
CA GLY A 21 16.07 5.14 -7.88
C GLY A 21 14.98 4.92 -8.94
N TYR A 22 14.28 5.97 -9.36
CA TYR A 22 13.36 5.91 -10.50
C TYR A 22 14.13 6.09 -11.81
N GLU A 23 14.16 5.04 -12.63
CA GLU A 23 14.85 5.06 -13.94
C GLU A 23 13.86 5.11 -15.10
N ILE A 24 12.88 4.20 -15.09
CA ILE A 24 11.91 4.02 -16.18
C ILE A 24 10.51 4.21 -15.62
N PRO A 25 9.68 5.06 -16.22
CA PRO A 25 8.30 5.24 -15.79
C PRO A 25 7.46 3.99 -16.08
N THR A 26 6.54 3.69 -15.19
CA THR A 26 5.53 2.65 -15.40
C THR A 26 4.42 3.15 -16.33
N VAL A 27 3.63 2.24 -16.91
CA VAL A 27 2.53 2.59 -17.82
C VAL A 27 1.53 3.58 -17.21
N ILE A 28 1.25 3.46 -15.89
CA ILE A 28 0.35 4.40 -15.20
C ILE A 28 0.99 5.78 -15.09
N GLN A 29 2.30 5.85 -14.86
CA GLN A 29 3.05 7.10 -14.76
C GLN A 29 3.16 7.80 -16.13
N GLU A 30 3.47 7.05 -17.18
CA GLU A 30 3.55 7.58 -18.56
C GLU A 30 2.25 8.28 -19.00
N LYS A 31 1.09 7.74 -18.61
CA LYS A 31 -0.22 8.28 -18.99
C LYS A 31 -0.72 9.37 -18.04
N ALA A 32 -0.54 9.18 -16.73
CA ALA A 32 -1.11 10.04 -15.71
C ALA A 32 -0.29 11.33 -15.48
N ILE A 33 1.05 11.26 -15.54
CA ILE A 33 1.90 12.43 -15.24
C ILE A 33 1.66 13.56 -16.26
N PRO A 34 1.75 13.35 -17.57
CA PRO A 34 1.52 14.45 -18.55
C PRO A 34 0.10 15.04 -18.44
N ALA A 35 -0.92 14.18 -18.25
CA ALA A 35 -2.29 14.63 -18.08
C ALA A 35 -2.47 15.47 -16.80
N GLY A 36 -1.88 15.01 -15.69
CA GLY A 36 -1.89 15.71 -14.42
C GLY A 36 -1.18 17.05 -14.47
N LEU A 37 -0.04 17.14 -15.14
CA LEU A 37 0.71 18.39 -15.40
C LEU A 37 -0.09 19.38 -16.24
N ALA A 38 -0.82 18.89 -17.25
CA ALA A 38 -1.71 19.71 -18.08
C ALA A 38 -2.99 20.17 -17.33
N GLY A 39 -3.19 19.76 -16.09
CA GLY A 39 -4.35 20.14 -15.29
C GLY A 39 -5.64 19.39 -15.63
N ARG A 40 -5.56 18.32 -16.42
CA ARG A 40 -6.72 17.47 -16.74
C ARG A 40 -7.05 16.52 -15.60
N ASP A 41 -8.31 16.13 -15.52
CA ASP A 41 -8.71 15.06 -14.63
C ASP A 41 -8.16 13.71 -15.09
N VAL A 42 -7.86 12.83 -14.12
CA VAL A 42 -7.25 11.52 -14.39
C VAL A 42 -8.06 10.43 -13.72
N LEU A 43 -8.43 9.40 -14.49
CA LEU A 43 -8.95 8.14 -13.98
C LEU A 43 -7.88 7.05 -14.13
N GLY A 44 -7.19 6.74 -13.03
CA GLY A 44 -6.14 5.75 -12.95
C GLY A 44 -6.68 4.38 -12.50
N SER A 45 -6.64 3.38 -13.39
CA SER A 45 -6.95 2.00 -13.02
C SER A 45 -5.66 1.20 -12.90
N ALA A 46 -5.23 0.96 -11.65
CA ALA A 46 -3.97 0.26 -11.38
C ALA A 46 -3.93 -0.33 -9.97
N GLN A 47 -3.32 -1.50 -9.83
CA GLN A 47 -3.12 -2.16 -8.53
C GLN A 47 -2.12 -1.43 -7.64
N THR A 48 -2.08 -1.79 -6.35
CA THR A 48 -1.05 -1.31 -5.42
C THR A 48 0.34 -1.76 -5.88
N GLY A 49 1.35 -0.90 -5.76
CA GLY A 49 2.73 -1.20 -6.18
C GLY A 49 3.04 -0.87 -7.65
N THR A 50 2.11 -0.36 -8.44
CA THR A 50 2.31 0.03 -9.85
C THR A 50 2.92 1.44 -10.00
N GLY A 51 3.20 2.15 -8.92
CA GLY A 51 3.76 3.50 -8.95
C GLY A 51 2.73 4.63 -8.98
N LYS A 52 1.48 4.40 -8.56
CA LYS A 52 0.40 5.41 -8.51
C LYS A 52 0.82 6.67 -7.74
N THR A 53 1.50 6.52 -6.60
CA THR A 53 1.91 7.66 -5.77
C THR A 53 2.78 8.65 -6.55
N CYS A 54 3.73 8.18 -7.33
CA CYS A 54 4.52 9.03 -8.22
C CYS A 54 3.66 9.63 -9.35
N ALA A 55 2.69 8.86 -9.87
CA ALA A 55 1.82 9.30 -10.96
C ALA A 55 0.95 10.52 -10.61
N PHE A 56 0.49 10.65 -9.36
CA PHE A 56 -0.22 11.85 -8.90
C PHE A 56 0.67 12.84 -8.14
N GLY A 57 1.67 12.36 -7.41
CA GLY A 57 2.55 13.19 -6.59
C GLY A 57 3.37 14.18 -7.41
N VAL A 58 3.97 13.72 -8.51
CA VAL A 58 4.76 14.58 -9.41
C VAL A 58 3.94 15.74 -9.97
N PRO A 59 2.75 15.54 -10.55
CA PRO A 59 1.91 16.65 -10.99
C PRO A 59 1.52 17.63 -9.88
N ILE A 60 1.18 17.13 -8.68
CA ILE A 60 0.86 17.99 -7.52
C ILE A 60 2.05 18.87 -7.20
N LEU A 61 3.21 18.28 -6.95
CA LEU A 61 4.42 19.00 -6.57
C LEU A 61 4.81 20.05 -7.60
N GLN A 62 4.85 19.71 -8.87
CA GLN A 62 5.25 20.65 -9.93
C GLN A 62 4.26 21.80 -10.08
N ARG A 63 2.96 21.54 -10.09
CA ARG A 63 1.94 22.57 -10.27
C ARG A 63 1.85 23.52 -9.09
N LEU A 64 2.01 23.01 -7.87
CA LEU A 64 2.01 23.83 -6.68
C LEU A 64 3.30 24.65 -6.54
N ALA A 65 4.46 24.09 -6.90
CA ALA A 65 5.74 24.77 -6.86
C ALA A 65 5.79 25.98 -7.80
N GLN A 66 5.14 25.92 -8.97
CA GLN A 66 5.03 27.03 -9.92
C GLN A 66 4.31 28.28 -9.34
N LYS A 67 3.46 28.06 -8.33
CA LYS A 67 2.70 29.14 -7.67
C LYS A 67 3.35 29.63 -6.37
N GLY A 68 4.51 29.06 -5.99
CA GLY A 68 5.19 29.32 -4.73
C GLY A 68 4.53 28.62 -3.53
N ALA A 69 5.14 28.78 -2.34
CA ALA A 69 4.58 28.25 -1.09
C ALA A 69 3.29 29.00 -0.72
N GLY A 70 2.30 28.26 -0.23
CA GLY A 70 1.03 28.81 0.26
C GLY A 70 0.91 28.66 1.77
N GLN A 71 -0.05 29.39 2.36
CA GLN A 71 -0.39 29.21 3.79
C GLN A 71 -1.71 28.45 4.00
N ARG A 72 -2.20 27.80 2.96
CA ARG A 72 -3.48 27.07 2.97
C ARG A 72 -3.36 25.77 2.19
N ILE A 73 -4.23 24.81 2.50
CA ILE A 73 -4.29 23.52 1.82
C ILE A 73 -4.71 23.73 0.36
N ARG A 74 -3.81 23.42 -0.58
CA ARG A 74 -4.02 23.51 -2.04
C ARG A 74 -4.17 22.17 -2.71
N ALA A 75 -3.60 21.12 -2.12
CA ALA A 75 -3.85 19.75 -2.56
C ALA A 75 -4.34 18.89 -1.40
N LEU A 76 -5.35 18.06 -1.67
CA LEU A 76 -5.87 17.07 -0.73
C LEU A 76 -5.75 15.68 -1.36
N ILE A 77 -5.11 14.76 -0.63
CA ILE A 77 -5.03 13.34 -0.99
C ILE A 77 -5.80 12.55 0.05
N LEU A 78 -6.86 11.88 -0.38
CA LEU A 78 -7.70 11.05 0.47
C LEU A 78 -7.38 9.57 0.26
N THR A 79 -7.11 8.83 1.33
CA THR A 79 -6.67 7.44 1.30
C THR A 79 -7.32 6.63 2.43
N PRO A 80 -7.59 5.30 2.27
CA PRO A 80 -8.38 4.53 3.22
C PRO A 80 -7.69 4.27 4.55
N THR A 81 -6.36 4.13 4.55
CA THR A 81 -5.63 3.68 5.72
C THR A 81 -4.55 4.65 6.15
N ARG A 82 -4.27 4.64 7.44
CA ARG A 82 -3.21 5.42 8.06
C ARG A 82 -1.83 5.07 7.51
N GLU A 83 -1.56 3.78 7.32
CA GLU A 83 -0.29 3.28 6.80
C GLU A 83 -0.04 3.82 5.38
N LEU A 84 -1.07 3.81 4.54
CA LEU A 84 -0.98 4.36 3.19
C LEU A 84 -0.83 5.89 3.21
N ALA A 85 -1.54 6.58 4.12
CA ALA A 85 -1.39 8.02 4.27
C ALA A 85 0.05 8.43 4.62
N ILE A 86 0.68 7.72 5.57
CA ILE A 86 2.09 7.94 5.94
C ILE A 86 3.01 7.63 4.75
N GLN A 87 2.77 6.53 4.04
CA GLN A 87 3.58 6.15 2.88
C GLN A 87 3.50 7.18 1.75
N ILE A 88 2.32 7.74 1.50
CA ILE A 88 2.13 8.80 0.50
C ILE A 88 2.89 10.05 0.92
N ASP A 89 2.78 10.47 2.18
CA ASP A 89 3.47 11.64 2.74
C ASP A 89 5.00 11.48 2.64
N ASP A 90 5.54 10.34 3.06
CA ASP A 90 6.97 10.02 2.93
C ASP A 90 7.46 10.11 1.48
N ASN A 91 6.66 9.61 0.53
CA ASN A 91 6.98 9.66 -0.89
C ASN A 91 6.94 11.09 -1.44
N LEU A 92 5.92 11.88 -1.09
CA LEU A 92 5.81 13.27 -1.50
C LEU A 92 6.99 14.09 -0.98
N HIS A 93 7.35 13.89 0.28
CA HIS A 93 8.53 14.52 0.87
C HIS A 93 9.82 14.16 0.12
N ALA A 94 9.99 12.90 -0.26
CA ALA A 94 11.15 12.45 -1.01
C ALA A 94 11.20 13.05 -2.42
N TYR A 95 10.08 13.11 -3.14
CA TYR A 95 10.01 13.69 -4.48
C TYR A 95 10.09 15.22 -4.47
N GLY A 96 9.56 15.85 -3.42
CA GLY A 96 9.51 17.30 -3.25
C GLY A 96 10.67 17.90 -2.47
N LYS A 97 11.70 17.14 -2.10
CA LYS A 97 12.80 17.57 -1.22
C LYS A 97 13.53 18.85 -1.66
N ASN A 98 13.48 19.17 -2.96
CA ASN A 98 14.10 20.36 -3.54
C ASN A 98 13.09 21.48 -3.81
N LEU A 99 11.87 21.39 -3.27
CA LEU A 99 10.79 22.35 -3.48
C LEU A 99 10.41 23.02 -2.16
N PRO A 100 10.00 24.30 -2.20
CA PRO A 100 9.56 25.03 -1.00
C PRO A 100 8.09 24.74 -0.67
N LEU A 101 7.69 23.48 -0.60
CA LEU A 101 6.32 23.05 -0.29
C LEU A 101 6.27 22.37 1.07
N THR A 102 5.15 22.53 1.76
CA THR A 102 4.89 21.93 3.07
C THR A 102 3.83 20.85 2.98
N GLU A 103 4.15 19.66 3.51
CA GLU A 103 3.25 18.53 3.55
C GLU A 103 2.81 18.23 4.98
N ALA A 104 1.61 17.66 5.11
CA ALA A 104 1.12 17.15 6.37
C ALA A 104 0.28 15.89 6.16
N VAL A 105 0.30 15.00 7.17
CA VAL A 105 -0.53 13.80 7.19
C VAL A 105 -1.43 13.77 8.41
N ILE A 106 -2.75 13.52 8.20
CA ILE A 106 -3.73 13.36 9.28
C ILE A 106 -4.47 12.03 9.18
N PHE A 107 -4.59 11.35 10.32
CA PHE A 107 -5.28 10.07 10.42
C PHE A 107 -5.79 9.80 11.82
N GLY A 108 -6.80 8.93 11.94
CA GLY A 108 -7.39 8.52 13.21
C GLY A 108 -6.55 7.55 14.04
N GLY A 109 -6.99 7.28 15.28
CA GLY A 109 -6.35 6.31 16.16
C GLY A 109 -5.10 6.80 16.90
N VAL A 110 -4.81 8.11 16.82
CA VAL A 110 -3.75 8.81 17.56
C VAL A 110 -4.26 10.17 18.04
N GLY A 111 -3.55 10.79 18.99
CA GLY A 111 -3.88 12.15 19.46
C GLY A 111 -3.92 13.15 18.32
N GLN A 112 -4.84 14.11 18.38
CA GLN A 112 -4.99 15.11 17.31
C GLN A 112 -4.05 16.32 17.48
N THR A 113 -3.60 16.61 18.70
CA THR A 113 -2.83 17.84 19.00
C THR A 113 -1.63 18.04 18.06
N PRO A 114 -0.74 17.07 17.83
CA PRO A 114 0.39 17.27 16.92
C PRO A 114 -0.04 17.56 15.47
N GLN A 115 -1.15 16.93 15.03
CA GLN A 115 -1.68 17.13 13.68
C GLN A 115 -2.27 18.54 13.52
N VAL A 116 -2.98 19.01 14.54
CA VAL A 116 -3.54 20.38 14.57
C VAL A 116 -2.43 21.43 14.60
N GLU A 117 -1.37 21.20 15.38
CA GLU A 117 -0.21 22.10 15.41
C GLU A 117 0.49 22.18 14.03
N GLN A 118 0.60 21.05 13.33
CA GLN A 118 1.16 21.03 11.99
C GLN A 118 0.28 21.82 11.00
N LEU A 119 -1.03 21.62 11.03
CA LEU A 119 -1.98 22.36 10.19
C LEU A 119 -1.92 23.88 10.43
N LYS A 120 -1.77 24.32 11.69
CA LYS A 120 -1.66 25.76 12.05
C LYS A 120 -0.41 26.46 11.50
N ARG A 121 0.65 25.70 11.20
CA ARG A 121 1.88 26.26 10.60
C ARG A 121 1.75 26.60 9.12
N GLY A 122 0.63 26.19 8.50
CA GLY A 122 0.41 26.30 7.07
C GLY A 122 0.91 25.04 6.33
N VAL A 123 0.05 24.50 5.50
CA VAL A 123 0.28 23.24 4.76
C VAL A 123 -0.21 23.41 3.33
N ASP A 124 0.63 23.07 2.37
CA ASP A 124 0.28 23.09 0.94
C ASP A 124 -0.42 21.81 0.50
N ILE A 125 0.09 20.64 0.97
CA ILE A 125 -0.38 19.32 0.58
C ILE A 125 -0.81 18.57 1.83
N LEU A 126 -2.07 18.17 1.87
CA LEU A 126 -2.64 17.40 2.98
C LEU A 126 -2.97 15.98 2.52
N THR A 127 -2.35 14.99 3.15
CA THR A 127 -2.74 13.58 3.00
C THR A 127 -3.60 13.16 4.20
N ALA A 128 -4.77 12.57 3.95
CA ALA A 128 -5.73 12.32 5.01
C ALA A 128 -6.48 11.00 4.89
N THR A 129 -6.91 10.45 6.05
CA THR A 129 -7.97 9.45 6.09
C THR A 129 -9.35 10.12 6.30
N PRO A 130 -10.45 9.59 5.71
CA PRO A 130 -11.75 10.28 5.68
C PRO A 130 -12.27 10.69 7.06
N GLY A 131 -12.27 9.78 8.03
CA GLY A 131 -12.82 10.03 9.36
C GLY A 131 -12.12 11.16 10.13
N ARG A 132 -10.76 11.20 10.12
CA ARG A 132 -10.01 12.25 10.81
C ARG A 132 -10.15 13.60 10.09
N LEU A 133 -10.21 13.60 8.77
CA LEU A 133 -10.43 14.83 8.01
C LEU A 133 -11.77 15.46 8.38
N LEU A 134 -12.85 14.66 8.39
CA LEU A 134 -14.19 15.15 8.77
C LEU A 134 -14.25 15.60 10.23
N ASP A 135 -13.58 14.89 11.13
CA ASP A 135 -13.49 15.25 12.55
C ASP A 135 -12.86 16.63 12.73
N LEU A 136 -11.68 16.87 12.15
CA LEU A 136 -11.00 18.16 12.27
C LEU A 136 -11.72 19.28 11.50
N SER A 137 -12.34 18.99 10.36
CA SER A 137 -13.18 19.95 9.62
C SER A 137 -14.41 20.36 10.43
N GLY A 138 -15.08 19.39 11.07
CA GLY A 138 -16.23 19.65 11.93
C GLY A 138 -15.91 20.46 13.17
N GLN A 139 -14.66 20.42 13.65
CA GLN A 139 -14.14 21.28 14.73
C GLN A 139 -13.69 22.68 14.25
N GLY A 140 -13.75 22.97 12.94
CA GLY A 140 -13.26 24.22 12.37
C GLY A 140 -11.72 24.38 12.40
N LEU A 141 -10.99 23.27 12.52
CA LEU A 141 -9.53 23.25 12.67
C LEU A 141 -8.78 23.14 11.32
N LEU A 142 -9.50 22.98 10.21
CA LEU A 142 -8.94 22.99 8.86
C LEU A 142 -9.94 23.59 7.86
N ASP A 143 -9.39 24.27 6.85
CA ASP A 143 -10.14 24.86 5.75
C ASP A 143 -9.72 24.21 4.43
N LEU A 144 -10.69 23.69 3.69
CA LEU A 144 -10.51 23.04 2.38
C LEU A 144 -10.93 23.93 1.20
N SER A 145 -11.36 25.17 1.45
CA SER A 145 -11.82 26.09 0.41
C SER A 145 -10.74 26.46 -0.62
N GLY A 146 -9.46 26.29 -0.24
CA GLY A 146 -8.30 26.54 -1.10
C GLY A 146 -7.85 25.37 -1.95
N VAL A 147 -8.53 24.23 -1.89
CA VAL A 147 -8.09 23.02 -2.61
C VAL A 147 -8.25 23.18 -4.12
N GLU A 148 -7.13 23.11 -4.82
CA GLU A 148 -7.03 23.19 -6.29
C GLU A 148 -6.90 21.80 -6.93
N ILE A 149 -6.30 20.84 -6.20
CA ILE A 149 -6.07 19.47 -6.65
C ILE A 149 -6.60 18.50 -5.60
N PHE A 150 -7.47 17.59 -6.03
CA PHE A 150 -8.02 16.53 -5.19
C PHE A 150 -7.60 15.16 -5.73
N VAL A 151 -7.06 14.31 -4.87
CA VAL A 151 -6.73 12.92 -5.19
C VAL A 151 -7.55 11.98 -4.32
N LEU A 152 -8.18 11.01 -4.94
CA LEU A 152 -8.81 9.88 -4.25
C LEU A 152 -8.04 8.61 -4.60
N ASP A 153 -7.29 8.05 -3.66
CA ASP A 153 -6.49 6.84 -3.88
C ASP A 153 -7.09 5.62 -3.17
N GLU A 154 -7.04 4.45 -3.80
CA GLU A 154 -7.67 3.19 -3.36
C GLU A 154 -9.17 3.34 -3.05
N ALA A 155 -9.92 3.94 -3.99
CA ALA A 155 -11.35 4.22 -3.80
C ALA A 155 -12.20 2.95 -3.57
N ASP A 156 -11.89 1.86 -4.27
CA ASP A 156 -12.52 0.55 -4.07
C ASP A 156 -12.31 0.03 -2.64
N ARG A 157 -11.12 0.20 -2.10
CA ARG A 157 -10.85 -0.18 -0.72
C ARG A 157 -11.60 0.70 0.29
N MET A 158 -11.80 1.99 -0.01
CA MET A 158 -12.66 2.84 0.81
C MET A 158 -14.11 2.37 0.79
N LEU A 159 -14.60 1.88 -0.35
CA LEU A 159 -15.93 1.27 -0.46
C LEU A 159 -16.01 0.01 0.41
N ASP A 160 -15.06 -0.91 0.29
CA ASP A 160 -15.00 -2.15 1.06
C ASP A 160 -14.96 -1.91 2.59
N MET A 161 -14.31 -0.84 3.01
CA MET A 161 -14.22 -0.42 4.42
C MET A 161 -15.43 0.40 4.89
N GLY A 162 -16.41 0.68 4.03
CA GLY A 162 -17.63 1.43 4.35
C GLY A 162 -17.43 2.95 4.42
N PHE A 163 -16.29 3.49 3.97
CA PHE A 163 -16.01 4.93 4.00
C PHE A 163 -16.65 5.73 2.85
N ILE A 164 -17.40 5.11 1.97
CA ILE A 164 -17.97 5.80 0.80
C ILE A 164 -18.85 7.00 1.18
N HIS A 165 -19.60 6.90 2.29
CA HIS A 165 -20.39 8.00 2.80
C HIS A 165 -19.54 9.17 3.32
N ASP A 166 -18.42 8.85 3.98
CA ASP A 166 -17.49 9.87 4.47
C ASP A 166 -16.76 10.53 3.30
N VAL A 167 -16.36 9.77 2.28
CA VAL A 167 -15.80 10.31 1.03
C VAL A 167 -16.77 11.33 0.39
N ARG A 168 -18.06 10.97 0.26
CA ARG A 168 -19.08 11.89 -0.27
C ARG A 168 -19.26 13.15 0.59
N ARG A 169 -19.12 13.05 1.91
CA ARG A 169 -19.12 14.21 2.81
C ARG A 169 -17.91 15.10 2.60
N VAL A 170 -16.73 14.52 2.46
CA VAL A 170 -15.48 15.28 2.16
C VAL A 170 -15.63 16.03 0.84
N ILE A 171 -16.13 15.38 -0.21
CA ILE A 171 -16.31 15.99 -1.54
C ILE A 171 -17.18 17.26 -1.47
N LYS A 172 -18.22 17.27 -0.62
CA LYS A 172 -19.08 18.44 -0.42
C LYS A 172 -18.38 19.64 0.24
N LEU A 173 -17.25 19.42 0.91
CA LEU A 173 -16.44 20.47 1.53
C LEU A 173 -15.44 21.09 0.54
N LEU A 174 -15.24 20.47 -0.62
CA LEU A 174 -14.26 20.91 -1.62
C LEU A 174 -14.86 21.91 -2.60
N PRO A 175 -14.04 22.83 -3.15
CA PRO A 175 -14.46 23.71 -4.23
C PRO A 175 -14.97 22.91 -5.43
N GLN A 176 -15.94 23.50 -6.16
CA GLN A 176 -16.45 22.88 -7.40
C GLN A 176 -15.35 22.84 -8.48
N LYS A 177 -14.63 23.95 -8.66
CA LYS A 177 -13.55 24.02 -9.65
C LYS A 177 -12.24 23.55 -9.02
N LYS A 178 -11.85 22.34 -9.34
CA LYS A 178 -10.58 21.71 -8.94
C LYS A 178 -10.19 20.67 -9.97
N GLN A 179 -8.91 20.32 -10.04
CA GLN A 179 -8.48 19.12 -10.76
C GLN A 179 -8.72 17.90 -9.88
N THR A 180 -9.26 16.82 -10.45
CA THR A 180 -9.45 15.56 -9.72
C THR A 180 -8.66 14.44 -10.34
N MET A 181 -7.90 13.71 -9.51
CA MET A 181 -7.20 12.49 -9.90
C MET A 181 -7.72 11.33 -9.07
N PHE A 182 -8.35 10.37 -9.74
CA PHE A 182 -9.03 9.24 -9.12
C PHE A 182 -8.28 7.95 -9.42
N PHE A 183 -7.88 7.21 -8.38
CA PHE A 183 -7.16 5.95 -8.52
C PHE A 183 -7.90 4.82 -7.81
N SER A 184 -8.10 3.71 -8.52
CA SER A 184 -8.73 2.51 -8.00
C SER A 184 -8.18 1.27 -8.70
N ALA A 185 -8.12 0.13 -8.03
CA ALA A 185 -7.75 -1.12 -8.69
C ALA A 185 -8.94 -1.73 -9.42
N THR A 186 -10.15 -1.55 -8.87
CA THR A 186 -11.41 -2.04 -9.45
C THR A 186 -12.41 -0.88 -9.59
N LEU A 187 -13.34 -1.02 -10.54
CA LEU A 187 -14.35 0.00 -10.87
C LEU A 187 -15.77 -0.60 -10.79
N PRO A 188 -16.24 -1.03 -9.59
CA PRO A 188 -17.62 -1.48 -9.43
C PRO A 188 -18.60 -0.32 -9.66
N PRO A 189 -19.92 -0.60 -9.85
CA PRO A 189 -20.93 0.42 -10.16
C PRO A 189 -20.91 1.62 -9.19
N GLU A 190 -20.80 1.37 -7.90
CA GLU A 190 -20.81 2.41 -6.86
C GLU A 190 -19.59 3.35 -6.97
N ILE A 191 -18.46 2.83 -7.46
CA ILE A 191 -17.25 3.62 -7.74
C ILE A 191 -17.41 4.38 -9.06
N MET A 192 -18.04 3.77 -10.07
CA MET A 192 -18.33 4.47 -11.33
C MET A 192 -19.28 5.65 -11.13
N ASP A 193 -20.31 5.52 -10.29
CA ASP A 193 -21.19 6.64 -9.90
C ASP A 193 -20.40 7.81 -9.30
N LEU A 194 -19.37 7.49 -8.50
CA LEU A 194 -18.51 8.50 -7.89
C LEU A 194 -17.59 9.15 -8.94
N VAL A 195 -17.04 8.35 -9.86
CA VAL A 195 -16.22 8.82 -11.00
C VAL A 195 -17.02 9.79 -11.85
N ASP A 196 -18.25 9.43 -12.25
CA ASP A 196 -19.13 10.26 -13.10
C ASP A 196 -19.54 11.58 -12.41
N THR A 197 -19.60 11.58 -11.07
CA THR A 197 -19.90 12.78 -10.29
C THR A 197 -18.69 13.73 -10.16
N LEU A 198 -17.48 13.18 -10.11
CA LEU A 198 -16.28 13.92 -9.72
C LEU A 198 -15.39 14.34 -10.90
N LEU A 199 -15.36 13.56 -11.97
CA LEU A 199 -14.42 13.75 -13.06
C LEU A 199 -15.08 14.37 -14.29
N HIS A 200 -14.37 15.32 -14.91
CA HIS A 200 -14.79 16.00 -16.14
C HIS A 200 -13.83 15.64 -17.27
N ASP A 201 -14.30 14.90 -18.29
CA ASP A 201 -13.51 14.42 -19.42
C ASP A 201 -12.13 13.86 -19.00
N PRO A 202 -12.08 12.83 -18.14
CA PRO A 202 -10.83 12.36 -17.58
C PRO A 202 -9.96 11.61 -18.59
N VAL A 203 -8.65 11.80 -18.49
CA VAL A 203 -7.70 10.92 -19.16
C VAL A 203 -7.68 9.57 -18.46
N ARG A 204 -7.99 8.50 -19.19
CA ARG A 204 -7.98 7.14 -18.65
C ARG A 204 -6.56 6.58 -18.69
N ALA A 205 -5.92 6.51 -17.55
CA ALA A 205 -4.61 5.91 -17.35
C ALA A 205 -4.79 4.51 -16.77
N ALA A 206 -4.96 3.50 -17.62
CA ALA A 206 -5.00 2.11 -17.19
C ALA A 206 -3.61 1.48 -17.36
N ALA A 207 -3.06 0.92 -16.30
CA ALA A 207 -2.11 -0.17 -16.44
C ALA A 207 -2.92 -1.36 -17.03
N ALA A 208 -2.32 -2.14 -17.93
CA ALA A 208 -3.01 -3.27 -18.53
C ALA A 208 -3.75 -4.08 -17.46
N PRO A 209 -4.99 -4.53 -17.69
CA PRO A 209 -5.72 -5.31 -16.70
C PRO A 209 -4.87 -6.52 -16.34
N VAL A 210 -4.36 -6.56 -15.12
CA VAL A 210 -3.75 -7.78 -14.59
C VAL A 210 -4.92 -8.71 -14.29
N SER A 211 -5.52 -9.25 -15.35
CA SER A 211 -6.50 -10.33 -15.30
C SER A 211 -5.85 -11.68 -14.98
N THR A 212 -4.54 -11.73 -14.99
CA THR A 212 -3.74 -12.87 -14.56
C THR A 212 -3.22 -12.63 -13.15
N PRO A 213 -3.36 -13.57 -12.21
CA PRO A 213 -2.59 -13.60 -10.98
C PRO A 213 -1.13 -13.38 -11.35
N VAL A 214 -0.39 -12.57 -10.60
CA VAL A 214 1.03 -12.33 -10.89
C VAL A 214 1.67 -13.72 -11.02
N GLU A 215 2.02 -14.13 -12.25
CA GLU A 215 2.57 -15.46 -12.57
C GLU A 215 3.81 -15.82 -11.75
N VAL A 216 4.36 -14.84 -11.06
CA VAL A 216 5.53 -14.94 -10.18
C VAL A 216 5.19 -15.50 -8.79
N ILE A 217 3.90 -15.59 -8.42
CA ILE A 217 3.50 -16.10 -7.10
C ILE A 217 3.01 -17.53 -7.23
N ARG A 218 3.79 -18.48 -6.70
CA ARG A 218 3.36 -19.86 -6.55
C ARG A 218 2.27 -19.92 -5.48
N GLN A 219 1.09 -20.39 -5.85
CA GLN A 219 -0.05 -20.53 -4.95
C GLN A 219 -0.42 -22.01 -4.80
N GLU A 220 -0.60 -22.45 -3.56
CA GLU A 220 -0.96 -23.82 -3.24
C GLU A 220 -2.11 -23.84 -2.23
N VAL A 221 -3.00 -24.82 -2.37
CA VAL A 221 -4.11 -25.05 -1.45
C VAL A 221 -3.97 -26.44 -0.84
N CYS A 222 -3.77 -26.50 0.47
CA CYS A 222 -3.70 -27.75 1.22
C CYS A 222 -4.99 -27.96 2.01
N LEU A 223 -5.69 -29.06 1.75
CA LEU A 223 -6.85 -29.48 2.54
C LEU A 223 -6.36 -30.21 3.78
N VAL A 224 -6.75 -29.71 4.97
CA VAL A 224 -6.28 -30.24 6.25
C VAL A 224 -7.35 -30.07 7.33
N ASP A 225 -7.44 -31.03 8.22
CA ASP A 225 -8.31 -30.96 9.39
C ASP A 225 -7.85 -29.88 10.37
N ARG A 226 -8.82 -29.32 11.10
CA ARG A 226 -8.57 -28.21 12.02
C ARG A 226 -7.47 -28.50 13.06
N GLY A 227 -7.39 -29.74 13.56
CA GLY A 227 -6.38 -30.17 14.53
C GLY A 227 -4.96 -30.19 13.97
N ASN A 228 -4.82 -30.48 12.69
CA ASN A 228 -3.55 -30.71 12.01
C ASN A 228 -2.94 -29.45 11.37
N LYS A 229 -3.64 -28.31 11.41
CA LYS A 229 -3.17 -27.06 10.80
C LYS A 229 -1.80 -26.60 11.26
N THR A 230 -1.56 -26.65 12.57
CA THR A 230 -0.27 -26.22 13.13
C THR A 230 0.86 -27.15 12.74
N SER A 231 0.58 -28.46 12.67
CA SER A 231 1.57 -29.47 12.23
C SER A 231 1.92 -29.29 10.75
N LEU A 232 0.92 -29.05 9.91
CA LEU A 232 1.16 -28.75 8.48
C LEU A 232 1.96 -27.43 8.32
N LEU A 233 1.63 -26.39 9.06
CA LEU A 233 2.37 -25.14 9.03
C LEU A 233 3.85 -25.34 9.40
N LEU A 234 4.13 -26.13 10.43
CA LEU A 234 5.49 -26.46 10.83
C LEU A 234 6.23 -27.23 9.73
N ALA A 235 5.58 -28.22 9.11
CA ALA A 235 6.16 -28.99 8.02
C ALA A 235 6.50 -28.10 6.80
N ILE A 236 5.62 -27.15 6.46
CA ILE A 236 5.87 -26.20 5.36
C ILE A 236 7.06 -25.28 5.70
N LEU A 237 7.11 -24.77 6.93
CA LEU A 237 8.20 -23.89 7.37
C LEU A 237 9.57 -24.59 7.38
N ASP A 238 9.58 -25.89 7.66
CA ASP A 238 10.77 -26.73 7.67
C ASP A 238 11.24 -27.12 6.26
N GLN A 239 10.31 -27.57 5.42
CA GLN A 239 10.59 -28.01 4.05
C GLN A 239 11.11 -26.89 3.15
N GLU A 240 10.52 -25.70 3.23
CA GLU A 240 10.83 -24.58 2.34
C GLU A 240 12.05 -23.79 2.78
N GLN A 241 12.72 -24.15 3.89
CA GLN A 241 13.82 -23.37 4.49
C GLN A 241 13.49 -21.88 4.57
N VAL A 242 12.25 -21.55 4.92
CA VAL A 242 11.69 -20.21 4.88
C VAL A 242 12.39 -19.33 5.91
N GLY A 243 13.14 -18.33 5.46
CA GLY A 243 13.82 -17.40 6.34
C GLY A 243 12.84 -16.55 7.16
N ASN A 244 11.76 -16.08 6.53
CA ASN A 244 10.68 -15.30 7.15
C ASN A 244 9.34 -15.69 6.53
N ALA A 245 8.29 -15.80 7.37
CA ALA A 245 6.94 -16.10 6.92
C ALA A 245 5.91 -15.18 7.58
N LEU A 246 4.87 -14.79 6.84
CA LEU A 246 3.72 -14.08 7.34
C LEU A 246 2.51 -15.01 7.35
N VAL A 247 1.96 -15.30 8.54
CA VAL A 247 0.82 -16.20 8.73
C VAL A 247 -0.44 -15.41 9.05
N PHE A 248 -1.43 -15.45 8.17
CA PHE A 248 -2.72 -14.80 8.39
C PHE A 248 -3.69 -15.73 9.12
N THR A 249 -4.39 -15.20 10.14
CA THR A 249 -5.42 -15.91 10.89
C THR A 249 -6.72 -15.08 10.93
N ARG A 250 -7.87 -15.75 11.03
CA ARG A 250 -9.18 -15.07 11.06
C ARG A 250 -9.40 -14.20 12.28
N THR A 251 -8.77 -14.53 13.40
CA THR A 251 -9.01 -13.84 14.68
C THR A 251 -7.71 -13.52 15.40
N LYS A 252 -7.71 -12.44 16.21
CA LYS A 252 -6.60 -12.07 17.08
C LYS A 252 -6.17 -13.19 18.03
N HIS A 253 -7.14 -13.91 18.61
CA HIS A 253 -6.88 -15.06 19.49
C HIS A 253 -6.27 -16.24 18.71
N GLY A 254 -6.65 -16.42 17.44
CA GLY A 254 -6.01 -17.38 16.54
C GLY A 254 -4.54 -17.04 16.29
N ALA A 255 -4.22 -15.77 16.05
CA ALA A 255 -2.86 -15.32 15.89
C ALA A 255 -2.00 -15.57 17.14
N ASP A 256 -2.51 -15.22 18.33
CA ASP A 256 -1.81 -15.48 19.58
C ASP A 256 -1.60 -16.99 19.85
N LYS A 257 -2.59 -17.81 19.50
CA LYS A 257 -2.48 -19.27 19.64
C LYS A 257 -1.40 -19.83 18.73
N VAL A 258 -1.45 -19.50 17.43
CA VAL A 258 -0.47 -19.97 16.45
C VAL A 258 0.94 -19.54 16.83
N ALA A 259 1.14 -18.26 17.24
CA ALA A 259 2.44 -17.77 17.69
C ALA A 259 2.96 -18.54 18.92
N ARG A 260 2.11 -18.84 19.90
CA ARG A 260 2.49 -19.65 21.07
C ARG A 260 2.86 -21.08 20.69
N ASP A 261 2.08 -21.71 19.81
CA ASP A 261 2.30 -23.09 19.41
C ASP A 261 3.61 -23.23 18.61
N LEU A 262 3.93 -22.26 17.73
CA LEU A 262 5.20 -22.18 16.99
C LEU A 262 6.38 -22.02 17.94
N ASN A 263 6.30 -21.08 18.92
CA ASN A 263 7.35 -20.86 19.89
C ASN A 263 7.62 -22.10 20.76
N ARG A 264 6.58 -22.85 21.16
CA ARG A 264 6.73 -24.12 21.88
C ARG A 264 7.48 -25.19 21.08
N LYS A 265 7.42 -25.10 19.76
CA LYS A 265 8.12 -26.00 18.82
C LYS A 265 9.48 -25.45 18.37
N GLY A 266 9.96 -24.37 18.99
CA GLY A 266 11.28 -23.79 18.71
C GLY A 266 11.32 -22.84 17.52
N VAL A 267 10.18 -22.56 16.87
CA VAL A 267 10.08 -21.58 15.79
C VAL A 267 9.77 -20.20 16.37
N ALA A 268 10.68 -19.23 16.20
CA ALA A 268 10.49 -17.86 16.70
C ALA A 268 9.30 -17.20 15.96
N ALA A 269 8.23 -16.91 16.67
CA ALA A 269 7.03 -16.30 16.11
C ALA A 269 6.41 -15.26 17.06
N ALA A 270 5.80 -14.23 16.48
CA ALA A 270 5.05 -13.25 17.24
C ALA A 270 3.75 -12.87 16.53
N ALA A 271 2.70 -12.60 17.31
CA ALA A 271 1.41 -12.17 16.77
C ALA A 271 1.36 -10.66 16.66
N ILE A 272 0.78 -10.17 15.54
CA ILE A 272 0.54 -8.74 15.25
C ILE A 272 -0.97 -8.56 15.12
N HIS A 273 -1.58 -7.76 15.99
CA HIS A 273 -3.01 -7.41 15.93
C HIS A 273 -3.33 -6.16 16.77
N GLY A 274 -4.51 -5.59 16.59
CA GLY A 274 -4.90 -4.30 17.18
C GLY A 274 -4.93 -4.20 18.70
N ASN A 275 -4.98 -5.35 19.43
CA ASN A 275 -4.96 -5.35 20.90
C ASN A 275 -3.54 -5.39 21.51
N LYS A 276 -2.50 -5.44 20.68
CA LYS A 276 -1.11 -5.34 21.16
C LYS A 276 -0.63 -3.91 21.01
N SER A 277 -0.20 -3.29 22.11
CA SER A 277 0.38 -1.95 22.09
C SER A 277 1.60 -1.89 21.16
N ARG A 278 1.70 -0.81 20.40
CA ARG A 278 2.85 -0.51 19.56
C ARG A 278 4.09 -0.25 20.40
N PRO A 279 4.90 -1.10 20.59
CA PRO A 279 6.26 -1.35 20.14
C PRO A 279 6.55 -2.80 19.74
N PRO A 280 5.71 -3.81 20.04
CA PRO A 280 6.04 -5.17 19.64
C PRO A 280 6.20 -5.37 18.13
N GLY A 281 5.48 -4.62 17.28
CA GLY A 281 5.62 -4.73 15.83
C GLY A 281 7.03 -4.40 15.33
N ARG A 282 7.68 -3.42 15.95
CA ARG A 282 9.07 -3.03 15.63
C ARG A 282 10.09 -4.03 16.14
N ARG A 283 9.80 -4.70 17.27
CA ARG A 283 10.66 -5.76 17.84
C ARG A 283 10.49 -7.10 17.13
N VAL A 284 9.28 -7.39 16.63
CA VAL A 284 8.97 -8.64 15.92
C VAL A 284 9.71 -8.71 14.59
N CYS A 285 9.79 -7.60 13.86
CA CYS A 285 10.59 -7.53 12.62
C CYS A 285 12.09 -7.56 12.87
N GLY A 286 12.55 -7.36 14.12
CA GLY A 286 13.97 -7.34 14.51
C GLY A 286 14.50 -8.59 15.22
N SER A 287 13.66 -9.60 15.49
CA SER A 287 14.07 -10.81 16.23
C SER A 287 14.55 -11.98 15.37
N SER A 288 14.95 -11.74 14.13
CA SER A 288 15.74 -12.70 13.37
C SER A 288 17.09 -12.88 14.06
N ARG A 289 17.45 -14.11 14.44
CA ARG A 289 18.70 -14.44 15.12
C ARG A 289 19.88 -13.77 14.43
N PRO A 290 20.85 -13.18 15.17
CA PRO A 290 22.14 -12.81 14.64
C PRO A 290 22.95 -14.10 14.46
N GLY A 291 22.86 -14.70 13.30
CA GLY A 291 23.68 -15.79 12.83
C GLY A 291 24.63 -15.27 11.76
N ARG A 292 25.85 -14.93 12.19
CA ARG A 292 27.04 -14.68 11.38
C ARG A 292 26.94 -13.66 10.24
N SER A 293 27.71 -12.58 10.46
CA SER A 293 28.23 -11.61 9.49
C SER A 293 27.23 -10.65 8.86
N GLY A 294 27.36 -9.40 9.25
CA GLY A 294 26.89 -8.26 8.50
C GLY A 294 25.70 -7.59 9.12
N SER A 295 25.96 -6.58 9.93
CA SER A 295 25.02 -5.53 10.30
C SER A 295 24.39 -4.90 9.06
N TRP A 296 23.29 -5.44 8.58
CA TRP A 296 22.43 -4.84 7.58
C TRP A 296 21.17 -4.28 8.21
N TRP A 297 21.39 -3.33 9.06
CA TRP A 297 20.35 -2.40 9.45
C TRP A 297 20.90 -1.01 9.13
N PRO A 298 20.48 -0.37 8.02
CA PRO A 298 20.85 1.02 7.81
C PRO A 298 20.26 1.81 8.97
N ARG A 299 21.10 2.60 9.62
CA ARG A 299 20.70 3.54 10.69
C ARG A 299 19.81 4.68 10.17
N THR A 300 19.58 4.72 8.90
CA THR A 300 18.60 5.57 8.23
C THR A 300 17.59 4.62 7.58
N SER A 301 16.34 4.64 8.06
CA SER A 301 15.24 4.09 7.28
C SER A 301 15.34 4.74 5.90
N PRO A 302 15.37 3.99 4.78
CA PRO A 302 15.24 4.64 3.49
C PRO A 302 13.92 5.40 3.52
N PRO A 303 13.85 6.63 3.02
CA PRO A 303 12.62 7.35 2.84
C PRO A 303 11.80 6.58 1.80
N GLY A 304 10.81 5.86 2.25
CA GLY A 304 10.00 5.01 1.40
C GLY A 304 9.42 3.92 2.26
N GLY A 305 8.11 4.01 2.44
CA GLY A 305 7.28 3.20 3.30
C GLY A 305 7.68 1.74 3.35
N TRP A 306 7.22 1.09 4.38
CA TRP A 306 7.35 -0.33 4.64
C TRP A 306 6.91 -1.18 3.45
N THR A 307 7.72 -1.22 2.41
CA THR A 307 7.65 -2.28 1.43
C THR A 307 8.13 -3.52 2.16
N LEU A 308 7.23 -4.48 2.36
CA LEU A 308 7.56 -5.85 2.78
C LEU A 308 8.43 -6.54 1.71
N ARG A 309 9.54 -5.88 1.31
CA ARG A 309 10.45 -6.37 0.26
C ARG A 309 11.21 -7.64 0.64
N THR A 310 11.02 -8.16 1.87
CA THR A 310 11.83 -9.26 2.39
C THR A 310 11.00 -10.36 3.06
N TRP A 311 9.72 -10.54 2.69
CA TRP A 311 8.92 -11.67 3.14
C TRP A 311 8.74 -12.64 1.97
N PRO A 312 9.56 -13.69 1.85
CA PRO A 312 9.50 -14.61 0.72
C PRO A 312 8.24 -15.44 0.66
N SER A 313 7.48 -15.55 1.77
CA SER A 313 6.30 -16.41 1.84
C SER A 313 5.20 -15.85 2.74
N SER A 314 3.95 -15.88 2.28
CA SER A 314 2.76 -15.61 3.09
C SER A 314 1.86 -16.84 3.17
N LEU A 315 1.39 -17.17 4.37
CA LEU A 315 0.55 -18.32 4.65
C LEU A 315 -0.79 -17.88 5.23
N THR A 316 -1.89 -18.24 4.60
CA THR A 316 -3.24 -17.87 5.06
C THR A 316 -3.99 -19.09 5.59
N THR A 317 -4.49 -19.05 6.81
CA THR A 317 -5.11 -20.18 7.49
C THR A 317 -6.63 -20.26 7.42
N THR A 318 -7.31 -19.45 6.62
CA THR A 318 -8.78 -19.49 6.53
C THR A 318 -9.36 -19.11 5.19
N SER A 319 -10.41 -19.83 4.76
CA SER A 319 -11.40 -19.38 3.78
C SER A 319 -12.70 -18.95 4.50
N PRO A 320 -13.35 -17.83 4.13
CA PRO A 320 -14.52 -17.32 4.86
C PRO A 320 -15.80 -18.16 4.71
N ARG A 321 -15.89 -19.06 3.74
CA ARG A 321 -17.15 -19.75 3.39
C ARG A 321 -17.07 -21.26 3.16
N CYS A 322 -15.94 -21.90 3.34
CA CYS A 322 -15.83 -23.34 3.17
C CYS A 322 -16.00 -24.06 4.51
N ARG A 323 -16.89 -25.05 4.60
CA ARG A 323 -17.06 -25.91 5.79
C ARG A 323 -15.80 -26.74 6.11
N ARG A 324 -14.84 -26.80 5.18
CA ARG A 324 -13.53 -27.47 5.36
C ARG A 324 -12.42 -26.42 5.51
N PRO A 325 -11.55 -26.58 6.49
CA PRO A 325 -10.42 -25.65 6.71
C PRO A 325 -9.36 -25.81 5.61
N THR A 326 -9.01 -24.71 4.97
CA THR A 326 -8.02 -24.64 3.89
C THR A 326 -6.82 -23.80 4.33
N PHE A 327 -5.63 -24.19 3.94
CA PHE A 327 -4.42 -23.35 3.96
C PHE A 327 -4.13 -22.87 2.53
N THR A 328 -3.85 -21.61 2.37
CA THR A 328 -3.30 -21.05 1.14
C THR A 328 -1.90 -20.56 1.43
N ALA A 329 -0.91 -21.07 0.73
CA ALA A 329 0.46 -20.59 0.75
C ALA A 329 0.70 -19.75 -0.51
N SER A 330 1.25 -18.55 -0.35
CA SER A 330 1.62 -17.67 -1.46
C SER A 330 3.06 -17.21 -1.25
N ALA A 331 3.92 -17.44 -2.23
CA ALA A 331 5.29 -16.97 -2.24
C ALA A 331 5.39 -15.63 -2.97
N ALA A 332 6.06 -14.65 -2.36
CA ALA A 332 6.34 -13.37 -3.01
C ALA A 332 7.51 -13.50 -4.02
N PRO A 333 7.52 -12.73 -5.11
CA PRO A 333 8.58 -12.82 -6.10
C PRO A 333 9.93 -12.41 -5.51
N ALA A 334 10.94 -13.23 -5.74
CA ALA A 334 12.32 -12.89 -5.47
C ALA A 334 12.71 -11.70 -6.35
N GLY A 335 13.22 -10.63 -5.74
CA GLY A 335 13.77 -9.49 -6.46
C GLY A 335 14.82 -9.96 -7.45
N ARG A 336 14.86 -9.36 -8.64
CA ARG A 336 15.85 -9.66 -9.69
C ARG A 336 17.26 -9.42 -9.18
N GLY A 337 17.93 -10.48 -8.74
CA GLY A 337 19.35 -10.60 -8.57
C GLY A 337 19.91 -11.45 -9.70
N ARG A 338 21.00 -11.01 -10.30
CA ARG A 338 21.69 -11.58 -11.46
C ARG A 338 21.83 -13.10 -11.42
N GLY A 339 21.49 -13.73 -12.52
CA GLY A 339 22.02 -14.95 -13.09
C GLY A 339 22.37 -16.10 -12.14
N ALA A 340 21.42 -17.01 -11.95
CA ALA A 340 21.71 -18.39 -11.59
C ALA A 340 21.15 -19.33 -12.68
N PRO A 341 21.82 -20.42 -13.02
CA PRO A 341 21.41 -21.32 -14.07
C PRO A 341 20.11 -22.07 -13.71
N PRO A 342 19.35 -22.59 -14.68
CA PRO A 342 18.11 -23.29 -14.41
C PRO A 342 18.38 -24.58 -13.65
N SER A 343 17.75 -24.71 -12.49
CA SER A 343 17.71 -25.96 -11.74
C SER A 343 16.79 -26.98 -12.43
N PRO A 344 17.10 -28.26 -12.40
CA PRO A 344 16.32 -29.28 -13.06
C PRO A 344 14.93 -29.43 -12.43
N SER A 345 13.97 -29.73 -13.27
CA SER A 345 12.57 -30.04 -12.96
C SER A 345 12.43 -30.96 -11.74
N ALA A 346 11.94 -30.40 -10.62
CA ALA A 346 11.53 -31.22 -9.50
C ALA A 346 10.17 -31.86 -9.84
N THR A 347 10.19 -33.14 -10.06
CA THR A 347 9.05 -34.05 -10.09
C THR A 347 8.14 -33.81 -8.88
N MET A 348 6.83 -33.73 -9.12
CA MET A 348 5.78 -33.65 -8.11
C MET A 348 6.00 -34.75 -7.02
N GLY A 349 6.59 -34.34 -5.91
CA GLY A 349 6.60 -35.12 -4.69
C GLY A 349 5.21 -35.06 -4.05
N ARG A 350 4.57 -36.21 -3.94
CA ARG A 350 3.28 -36.40 -3.25
C ARG A 350 3.39 -35.85 -1.81
N CYS A 351 2.52 -34.93 -1.46
CA CYS A 351 2.33 -34.52 -0.08
C CYS A 351 2.03 -35.75 0.80
N PRO A 352 2.67 -35.98 1.94
CA PRO A 352 2.55 -37.22 2.73
C PRO A 352 1.16 -37.43 3.38
N CYS A 353 0.15 -36.66 3.02
CA CYS A 353 -1.21 -36.73 3.53
C CYS A 353 -2.28 -36.95 2.45
N SER A 354 -1.95 -37.51 1.27
CA SER A 354 -2.95 -37.85 0.27
C SER A 354 -3.63 -39.19 0.64
N GLY A 355 -4.63 -39.11 1.51
CA GLY A 355 -5.62 -40.15 1.66
C GLY A 355 -6.44 -40.25 0.35
N THR A 356 -6.51 -41.43 -0.21
CA THR A 356 -7.20 -41.86 -1.42
C THR A 356 -8.61 -41.28 -1.52
N LEU A 357 -8.89 -40.48 -2.55
CA LEU A 357 -10.25 -40.14 -2.98
C LEU A 357 -10.90 -41.40 -3.54
N ARG A 358 -11.84 -42.01 -2.82
CA ARG A 358 -12.88 -42.85 -3.41
C ARG A 358 -14.02 -41.95 -3.87
N SER A 359 -14.34 -42.10 -5.14
CA SER A 359 -15.53 -41.58 -5.81
C SER A 359 -16.82 -42.04 -5.12
N TYR A 360 -17.69 -41.09 -4.79
CA TYR A 360 -19.13 -41.17 -4.83
C TYR A 360 -19.67 -39.89 -5.45
#